data_2dd2ec484e7a491ff3b1b26906b8b630
#
_entry.id   2dd2ec484e7a491ff3b1b26906b8b630
#
_cell.length_a   1.000
_cell.length_b   1.000
_cell.length_c   1.000
_cell.angle_alpha   90.00
_cell.angle_beta   90.00
_cell.angle_gamma   90.00
#
_symmetry.space_group_name_H-M   'P 1'
#
loop_
_entity.id
_entity.type
_entity.pdbx_description
1 polymer ?
#
loop_
_entity_poly.entity_id
_entity_poly.type
_entity_poly.pdbx_seq_one_letter_code
_entity_poly.pdbx_strand_id
1 'polypeptide(L)'
;MDKKQLEEGLVARVDFDKRGGLVPGVVQDADSGQILMLAYINEPALQKSLDSGMATFWSTSRNELWTKGETSGDFLKIVDILIDCDQDALIYRVEPQGGGACHTRDPDSGATRKSCFYRRIKIPGPDMEMLTD
;
A
#
# COMPACT_ATOMS: atom_id res chain seq x y z
N MET A 1 -11.64 -4.27 23.22
CA MET A 1 -10.70 -3.15 23.43
C MET A 1 -11.52 -1.87 23.61
N ASP A 2 -11.27 -1.09 24.63
CA ASP A 2 -11.99 0.15 24.80
C ASP A 2 -11.42 1.27 23.89
N LYS A 3 -12.17 2.36 23.76
CA LYS A 3 -11.82 3.46 22.88
C LYS A 3 -10.46 4.07 23.20
N LYS A 4 -10.12 4.19 24.49
CA LYS A 4 -8.85 4.76 24.92
C LYS A 4 -7.68 3.86 24.53
N GLN A 5 -7.81 2.54 24.71
CA GLN A 5 -6.79 1.58 24.29
C GLN A 5 -6.62 1.57 22.78
N LEU A 6 -7.74 1.68 22.06
CA LEU A 6 -7.72 1.73 20.62
C LEU A 6 -6.98 2.97 20.09
N GLU A 7 -7.25 4.13 20.66
CA GLU A 7 -6.73 5.42 20.18
C GLU A 7 -5.36 5.78 20.77
N GLU A 8 -5.06 5.34 22.00
CA GLU A 8 -3.86 5.77 22.73
C GLU A 8 -2.90 4.63 23.08
N GLY A 9 -3.30 3.38 22.89
CA GLY A 9 -2.46 2.23 23.23
C GLY A 9 -1.27 2.08 22.29
N LEU A 10 -0.25 1.36 22.75
CA LEU A 10 0.99 1.15 21.99
C LEU A 10 1.19 -0.30 21.58
N VAL A 11 0.12 -1.08 21.55
CA VAL A 11 0.12 -2.45 21.02
C VAL A 11 -0.89 -2.50 19.88
N ALA A 12 -0.42 -2.87 18.69
CA ALA A 12 -1.27 -2.93 17.50
C ALA A 12 -2.33 -4.03 17.63
N ARG A 13 -3.58 -3.68 17.42
CA ARG A 13 -4.72 -4.61 17.34
C ARG A 13 -5.59 -4.20 16.17
N VAL A 14 -5.09 -4.46 14.98
CA VAL A 14 -5.76 -4.07 13.75
C VAL A 14 -7.16 -4.69 13.69
N ASP A 15 -8.15 -3.86 13.42
CA ASP A 15 -9.55 -4.27 13.38
C ASP A 15 -9.91 -4.82 12.00
N PHE A 16 -9.53 -6.06 11.75
CA PHE A 16 -9.84 -6.74 10.49
C PHE A 16 -11.33 -7.10 10.38
N ASP A 17 -12.03 -7.25 11.49
CA ASP A 17 -13.42 -7.69 11.50
C ASP A 17 -14.40 -6.65 10.97
N LYS A 18 -14.05 -5.37 11.11
CA LYS A 18 -14.91 -4.25 10.73
C LYS A 18 -15.34 -4.30 9.26
N ARG A 19 -14.48 -4.80 8.37
CA ARG A 19 -14.72 -4.86 6.92
C ARG A 19 -14.51 -6.26 6.36
N GLY A 20 -14.99 -7.25 7.08
CA GLY A 20 -14.99 -8.63 6.60
C GLY A 20 -13.61 -9.26 6.47
N GLY A 21 -12.67 -8.84 7.30
CA GLY A 21 -11.34 -9.42 7.35
C GLY A 21 -10.27 -8.62 6.60
N LEU A 22 -10.63 -7.47 6.01
CA LEU A 22 -9.71 -6.67 5.21
C LEU A 22 -9.61 -5.25 5.75
N VAL A 23 -8.41 -4.68 5.66
CA VAL A 23 -8.20 -3.25 5.86
C VAL A 23 -7.49 -2.68 4.63
N PRO A 24 -7.76 -1.41 4.27
CA PRO A 24 -7.02 -0.77 3.20
C PRO A 24 -5.59 -0.47 3.63
N GLY A 25 -4.66 -0.65 2.70
CA GLY A 25 -3.26 -0.33 2.90
C GLY A 25 -2.76 0.62 1.83
N VAL A 26 -2.47 1.84 2.23
CA VAL A 26 -1.79 2.81 1.38
C VAL A 26 -0.31 2.49 1.40
N VAL A 27 0.34 2.56 0.25
CA VAL A 27 1.79 2.40 0.15
C VAL A 27 2.41 3.74 -0.21
N GLN A 28 3.34 4.18 0.61
CA GLN A 28 3.99 5.48 0.50
C GLN A 28 5.50 5.30 0.43
N ASP A 29 6.14 6.03 -0.47
CA ASP A 29 7.60 6.11 -0.50
C ASP A 29 8.08 6.81 0.78
N ALA A 30 8.88 6.12 1.58
CA ALA A 30 9.35 6.65 2.87
C ALA A 30 10.28 7.86 2.69
N ASP A 31 10.96 7.95 1.55
CA ASP A 31 11.90 9.03 1.27
C ASP A 31 11.19 10.30 0.76
N SER A 32 10.39 10.16 -0.30
CA SER A 32 9.75 11.32 -0.94
C SER A 32 8.39 11.68 -0.37
N GLY A 33 7.72 10.74 0.31
CA GLY A 33 6.34 10.90 0.75
C GLY A 33 5.31 10.65 -0.34
N GLN A 34 5.74 10.27 -1.54
CA GLN A 34 4.83 10.02 -2.65
C GLN A 34 3.95 8.80 -2.38
N ILE A 35 2.67 8.91 -2.69
CA ILE A 35 1.76 7.77 -2.62
C ILE A 35 1.98 6.90 -3.85
N LEU A 36 2.23 5.61 -3.63
CA LEU A 36 2.61 4.69 -4.69
C LEU A 36 1.47 3.80 -5.16
N MET A 37 0.71 3.24 -4.24
CA MET A 37 -0.41 2.35 -4.56
C MET A 37 -1.31 2.18 -3.35
N LEU A 38 -2.46 1.52 -3.55
CA LEU A 38 -3.34 1.08 -2.48
C LEU A 38 -3.74 -0.37 -2.77
N ALA A 39 -3.73 -1.21 -1.76
CA ALA A 39 -4.20 -2.58 -1.85
C ALA A 39 -4.84 -2.98 -0.52
N TYR A 40 -5.39 -4.20 -0.45
CA TYR A 40 -6.05 -4.67 0.77
C TYR A 40 -5.14 -5.63 1.52
N ILE A 41 -5.29 -5.62 2.85
CA ILE A 41 -4.45 -6.37 3.77
C ILE A 41 -5.37 -7.17 4.69
N ASN A 42 -5.16 -8.47 4.76
CA ASN A 42 -5.76 -9.31 5.80
C ASN A 42 -4.72 -9.61 6.88
N GLU A 43 -5.15 -10.31 7.93
CA GLU A 43 -4.23 -10.61 9.03
C GLU A 43 -3.00 -11.41 8.60
N PRO A 44 -3.11 -12.49 7.78
CA PRO A 44 -1.92 -13.19 7.29
C PRO A 44 -1.01 -12.32 6.44
N ALA A 45 -1.55 -11.39 5.64
CA ALA A 45 -0.75 -10.48 4.83
C ALA A 45 0.07 -9.52 5.70
N LEU A 46 -0.54 -8.99 6.75
CA LEU A 46 0.18 -8.13 7.70
C LEU A 46 1.27 -8.92 8.41
N GLN A 47 0.97 -10.13 8.88
CA GLN A 47 1.94 -10.95 9.56
C GLN A 47 3.14 -11.28 8.66
N LYS A 48 2.87 -11.64 7.41
CA LYS A 48 3.94 -11.93 6.44
C LYS A 48 4.78 -10.67 6.15
N SER A 49 4.13 -9.52 6.06
CA SER A 49 4.83 -8.24 5.88
C SER A 49 5.77 -7.94 7.06
N LEU A 50 5.30 -8.17 8.28
CA LEU A 50 6.11 -7.97 9.49
C LEU A 50 7.28 -8.93 9.55
N ASP A 51 7.06 -10.20 9.20
CA ASP A 51 8.09 -11.24 9.27
C ASP A 51 9.15 -11.09 8.18
N SER A 52 8.73 -10.75 6.95
CA SER A 52 9.63 -10.67 5.80
C SER A 52 10.24 -9.28 5.58
N GLY A 53 9.58 -8.24 6.07
CA GLY A 53 9.95 -6.87 5.77
C GLY A 53 9.56 -6.39 4.38
N MET A 54 8.84 -7.22 3.62
CA MET A 54 8.40 -6.88 2.25
C MET A 54 6.89 -6.73 2.22
N ALA A 55 6.40 -5.70 1.50
CA ALA A 55 4.98 -5.39 1.43
C ALA A 55 4.19 -6.53 0.83
N THR A 56 3.29 -7.10 1.61
CA THR A 56 2.44 -8.24 1.26
C THR A 56 0.98 -7.86 1.48
N PHE A 57 0.13 -8.31 0.57
CA PHE A 57 -1.27 -7.94 0.50
C PHE A 57 -2.13 -9.18 0.29
N TRP A 58 -3.45 -8.99 0.40
CA TRP A 58 -4.43 -9.98 -0.01
C TRP A 58 -5.02 -9.58 -1.36
N SER A 59 -4.90 -10.47 -2.35
CA SER A 59 -5.53 -10.25 -3.65
C SER A 59 -6.98 -10.69 -3.60
N THR A 60 -7.91 -9.72 -3.67
CA THR A 60 -9.35 -10.01 -3.66
C THR A 60 -9.81 -10.67 -4.95
N SER A 61 -9.14 -10.40 -6.06
CA SER A 61 -9.49 -11.00 -7.36
C SER A 61 -9.01 -12.43 -7.50
N ARG A 62 -7.89 -12.80 -6.87
CA ARG A 62 -7.31 -14.14 -6.96
C ARG A 62 -7.47 -14.95 -5.69
N ASN A 63 -7.98 -14.34 -4.60
CA ASN A 63 -8.15 -14.99 -3.30
C ASN A 63 -6.86 -15.61 -2.77
N GLU A 64 -5.76 -14.88 -2.82
CA GLU A 64 -4.46 -15.37 -2.36
C GLU A 64 -3.60 -14.24 -1.79
N LEU A 65 -2.61 -14.61 -0.97
CA LEU A 65 -1.58 -13.69 -0.54
C LEU A 65 -0.70 -13.31 -1.73
N TRP A 66 -0.27 -12.06 -1.73
CA TRP A 66 0.55 -11.53 -2.81
C TRP A 66 1.60 -10.59 -2.25
N THR A 67 2.88 -10.95 -2.41
CA THR A 67 4.01 -10.08 -2.07
C THR A 67 4.40 -9.30 -3.32
N LYS A 68 4.32 -7.98 -3.23
CA LYS A 68 4.66 -7.10 -4.35
C LYS A 68 6.11 -7.35 -4.76
N GLY A 69 6.32 -7.66 -6.03
CA GLY A 69 7.65 -7.88 -6.59
C GLY A 69 8.06 -9.34 -6.72
N GLU A 70 7.28 -10.30 -6.21
CA GLU A 70 7.68 -11.73 -6.29
C GLU A 70 7.84 -12.23 -7.73
N THR A 71 7.15 -11.62 -8.69
CA THR A 71 7.27 -11.98 -10.12
C THR A 71 8.18 -11.02 -10.87
N SER A 72 8.07 -9.73 -10.60
CA SER A 72 8.79 -8.68 -11.35
C SER A 72 10.15 -8.32 -10.77
N GLY A 73 10.40 -8.64 -9.50
CA GLY A 73 11.58 -8.18 -8.77
C GLY A 73 11.43 -6.77 -8.18
N ASP A 74 10.30 -6.11 -8.42
CA ASP A 74 10.04 -4.74 -7.93
C ASP A 74 9.48 -4.79 -6.50
N PHE A 75 10.25 -5.35 -5.58
CA PHE A 75 9.87 -5.45 -4.17
C PHE A 75 9.76 -4.07 -3.52
N LEU A 76 8.92 -3.99 -2.51
CA LEU A 76 8.75 -2.80 -1.69
C LEU A 76 9.15 -3.16 -0.25
N LYS A 77 10.34 -2.73 0.13
CA LYS A 77 10.87 -3.00 1.47
C LYS A 77 10.20 -2.06 2.47
N ILE A 78 9.62 -2.62 3.52
CA ILE A 78 8.93 -1.85 4.54
C ILE A 78 9.94 -1.20 5.48
N VAL A 79 9.84 0.11 5.63
CA VAL A 79 10.61 0.88 6.60
C VAL A 79 9.85 0.94 7.92
N ASP A 80 8.58 1.31 7.86
CA ASP A 80 7.67 1.29 9.00
C ASP A 80 6.23 1.19 8.52
N ILE A 81 5.32 0.97 9.45
CA ILE A 81 3.89 0.85 9.17
C ILE A 81 3.16 1.83 10.09
N LEU A 82 2.41 2.75 9.48
CA LEU A 82 1.57 3.66 10.23
C LEU A 82 0.17 3.07 10.34
N ILE A 83 -0.49 3.33 11.47
CA ILE A 83 -1.84 2.85 11.71
C ILE A 83 -2.70 4.05 12.11
N ASP A 84 -3.96 4.06 11.68
CA ASP A 84 -4.84 5.18 11.99
C ASP A 84 -5.46 5.05 13.39
N CYS A 85 -6.22 6.06 13.79
CA CYS A 85 -6.69 6.20 15.18
C CYS A 85 -7.62 5.07 15.63
N ASP A 86 -8.41 4.50 14.74
CA ASP A 86 -9.32 3.39 15.08
C ASP A 86 -8.80 2.02 14.58
N GLN A 87 -7.54 1.98 14.16
CA GLN A 87 -6.82 0.76 13.78
C GLN A 87 -7.51 -0.05 12.67
N ASP A 88 -8.09 0.63 11.69
CA ASP A 88 -8.73 -0.02 10.55
C ASP A 88 -8.16 0.38 9.19
N ALA A 89 -7.04 1.07 9.17
CA ALA A 89 -6.30 1.43 7.96
C ALA A 89 -4.81 1.51 8.24
N LEU A 90 -4.01 1.10 7.27
CA LEU A 90 -2.56 1.05 7.41
C LEU A 90 -1.88 1.85 6.31
N ILE A 91 -0.70 2.36 6.61
CA ILE A 91 0.21 2.88 5.59
C ILE A 91 1.51 2.09 5.71
N TYR A 92 1.86 1.39 4.64
CA TYR A 92 3.18 0.79 4.49
C TYR A 92 4.10 1.86 3.91
N ARG A 93 5.03 2.36 4.72
CA ARG A 93 6.06 3.27 4.22
C ARG A 93 7.22 2.42 3.75
N VAL A 94 7.59 2.57 2.49
CA VAL A 94 8.47 1.63 1.82
C VAL A 94 9.62 2.31 1.13
N GLU A 95 10.62 1.49 0.83
CA GLU A 95 11.78 1.81 0.01
C GLU A 95 11.72 0.87 -1.18
N PRO A 96 11.31 1.38 -2.38
CA PRO A 96 11.22 0.54 -3.57
C PRO A 96 12.59 -0.05 -3.93
N GLN A 97 12.61 -1.34 -4.24
CA GLN A 97 13.84 -2.08 -4.54
C GLN A 97 14.07 -2.27 -6.04
N GLY A 98 13.10 -1.90 -6.86
CA GLY A 98 13.16 -2.07 -8.31
C GLY A 98 12.68 -0.85 -9.06
N GLY A 99 11.98 -1.08 -10.19
CA GLY A 99 11.56 0.00 -11.08
C GLY A 99 10.44 0.88 -10.55
N GLY A 100 9.39 0.28 -9.98
CA GLY A 100 8.27 1.04 -9.47
C GLY A 100 7.12 0.16 -9.01
N ALA A 101 6.13 0.78 -8.36
CA ALA A 101 5.00 0.06 -7.80
C ALA A 101 3.94 -0.31 -8.84
N CYS A 102 3.81 0.48 -9.90
CA CYS A 102 2.80 0.27 -10.92
C CYS A 102 3.23 -0.82 -11.92
N HIS A 103 2.27 -1.62 -12.39
CA HIS A 103 2.55 -2.60 -13.44
C HIS A 103 2.55 -1.97 -14.84
N THR A 104 2.08 -0.73 -14.98
CA THR A 104 2.09 -0.04 -16.27
C THR A 104 3.46 0.58 -16.55
N ARG A 105 3.72 0.83 -17.84
CA ARG A 105 4.99 1.41 -18.27
C ARG A 105 4.77 2.74 -18.93
N ASP A 106 5.71 3.65 -18.71
CA ASP A 106 5.77 4.91 -19.44
C ASP A 106 6.04 4.60 -20.92
N PRO A 107 5.17 5.04 -21.85
CA PRO A 107 5.36 4.70 -23.27
C PRO A 107 6.62 5.32 -23.90
N ASP A 108 7.14 6.41 -23.33
CA ASP A 108 8.32 7.08 -23.87
C ASP A 108 9.63 6.43 -23.42
N SER A 109 9.71 6.08 -22.12
CA SER A 109 10.92 5.48 -21.55
C SER A 109 10.89 3.97 -21.48
N GLY A 110 9.69 3.36 -21.50
CA GLY A 110 9.51 1.91 -21.31
C GLY A 110 9.67 1.48 -19.85
N ALA A 111 9.97 2.39 -18.94
CA ALA A 111 10.16 2.07 -17.54
C ALA A 111 8.81 1.91 -16.83
N THR A 112 8.76 1.01 -15.82
CA THR A 112 7.59 0.91 -14.96
C THR A 112 7.36 2.22 -14.23
N ARG A 113 6.10 2.64 -14.13
CA ARG A 113 5.78 3.87 -13.41
C ARG A 113 5.96 3.64 -11.91
N LYS A 114 6.55 4.64 -11.26
CA LYS A 114 6.83 4.57 -9.83
C LYS A 114 5.56 4.46 -9.01
N SER A 115 4.51 5.22 -9.38
CA SER A 115 3.23 5.26 -8.68
C SER A 115 2.10 4.82 -9.60
N CYS A 116 1.12 4.12 -9.02
CA CYS A 116 -0.14 3.84 -9.71
C CYS A 116 -0.98 5.10 -9.89
N PHE A 117 -0.70 6.14 -9.12
CA PHE A 117 -1.43 7.41 -9.14
C PHE A 117 -0.70 8.42 -10.03
N TYR A 118 -0.66 8.16 -11.32
CA TYR A 118 0.12 8.96 -12.28
C TYR A 118 -0.73 9.90 -13.13
N ARG A 119 -2.05 9.97 -12.85
CA ARG A 119 -2.97 10.90 -13.54
C ARG A 119 -3.80 11.61 -12.49
N ARG A 120 -4.28 12.82 -12.85
CA ARG A 120 -5.21 13.55 -11.99
C ARG A 120 -6.50 13.81 -12.76
N ILE A 121 -7.61 13.79 -12.04
CA ILE A 121 -8.89 14.26 -12.57
C ILE A 121 -8.91 15.77 -12.37
N LYS A 122 -9.11 16.52 -13.45
CA LYS A 122 -9.24 17.97 -13.34
C LYS A 122 -10.61 18.32 -12.77
N ILE A 123 -10.66 19.29 -11.87
CA ILE A 123 -11.92 19.73 -11.28
C ILE A 123 -12.57 20.71 -12.25
N PRO A 124 -13.84 20.50 -12.69
CA PRO A 124 -14.86 19.57 -12.11
C PRO A 124 -14.94 18.19 -12.78
N GLY A 125 -14.00 17.84 -13.60
CA GLY A 125 -14.02 16.57 -14.31
C GLY A 125 -14.88 16.65 -15.59
N PRO A 126 -14.99 15.57 -16.38
CA PRO A 126 -14.32 14.27 -16.20
C PRO A 126 -12.92 14.18 -16.81
N ASP A 127 -12.39 15.24 -17.41
CA ASP A 127 -11.09 15.22 -18.07
C ASP A 127 -9.97 14.95 -17.09
N MET A 128 -8.97 14.22 -17.56
CA MET A 128 -7.77 13.88 -16.76
C MET A 128 -6.52 14.42 -17.45
N GLU A 129 -5.47 14.56 -16.68
CA GLU A 129 -4.14 14.87 -17.21
C GLU A 129 -3.09 14.02 -16.54
N MET A 130 -1.98 13.79 -17.26
CA MET A 130 -0.83 13.09 -16.73
C MET A 130 -0.12 13.97 -15.72
N LEU A 131 0.33 13.38 -14.61
CA LEU A 131 1.21 14.07 -13.69
C LEU A 131 2.61 14.13 -14.28
N THR A 132 3.25 15.26 -14.13
CA THR A 132 4.67 15.42 -14.49
C THR A 132 5.51 15.36 -13.23
N ASP A 133 6.62 14.66 -13.30
CA ASP A 133 7.54 14.54 -12.17
C ASP A 133 8.32 15.85 -11.95
#